data_0ea7a91482623da4955ffadaa26b8567
#
_entry.id   0ea7a91482623da4955ffadaa26b8567
#
_cell.length_a   1.000
_cell.length_b   1.000
_cell.length_c   1.000
_cell.angle_alpha   90.00
_cell.angle_beta   90.00
_cell.angle_gamma   90.00
#
_symmetry.space_group_name_H-M   'P 1'
#
loop_
_entity.id
_entity.type
_entity.pdbx_description
1 polymer ?
#
loop_
_entity_poly.entity_id
_entity_poly.type
_entity_poly.pdbx_seq_one_letter_code
_entity_poly.pdbx_strand_id
1 'polypeptide(L)'
;MQNTRHINYVRYITVTYFFKGKTYHLKIEVIDTKKPTIKESESLKIEKGKSYDLKKGIIIKDNSNQYNLTIDTNDFNPNQIGNYTIYYKANDLSNNQTTFKRKVTVVKKIEIGTHIESNKKIVYLTFDDGPSQNTDRILKILKKYNAKATFFVTGCSFPSLYH
;
A
#
# COMPACT_ATOMS: atom_id res chain seq x y z
N MET A 1 6.37 -20.97 -26.72
CA MET A 1 7.16 -19.76 -27.01
C MET A 1 6.19 -18.68 -27.48
N GLN A 2 5.77 -17.79 -26.58
CA GLN A 2 4.95 -16.64 -26.96
C GLN A 2 5.88 -15.52 -27.40
N ASN A 3 5.77 -15.18 -28.66
CA ASN A 3 6.53 -14.12 -29.31
C ASN A 3 5.90 -12.78 -28.89
N THR A 4 6.34 -12.20 -27.78
CA THR A 4 5.97 -10.84 -27.36
C THR A 4 6.62 -9.86 -28.34
N ARG A 5 5.86 -9.46 -29.35
CA ARG A 5 6.22 -8.30 -30.18
C ARG A 5 6.25 -7.07 -29.24
N HIS A 6 7.45 -6.60 -28.92
CA HIS A 6 7.63 -5.25 -28.39
C HIS A 6 7.22 -4.28 -29.50
N ILE A 7 6.01 -3.75 -29.39
CA ILE A 7 5.58 -2.66 -30.25
C ILE A 7 6.15 -1.39 -29.61
N ASN A 8 7.32 -0.96 -30.07
CA ASN A 8 7.80 0.39 -29.79
C ASN A 8 6.80 1.35 -30.41
N TYR A 9 6.05 2.06 -29.58
CA TYR A 9 5.12 3.08 -30.06
C TYR A 9 5.89 4.31 -30.49
N VAL A 10 6.57 4.19 -31.62
CA VAL A 10 7.12 5.35 -32.34
C VAL A 10 6.01 5.94 -33.16
N ARG A 11 5.58 7.13 -32.80
CA ARG A 11 4.56 7.85 -33.56
C ARG A 11 5.27 8.83 -34.51
N TYR A 12 5.06 8.65 -35.80
CA TYR A 12 5.55 9.58 -36.80
C TYR A 12 4.47 10.60 -37.15
N ILE A 13 4.88 11.90 -37.20
CA ILE A 13 4.05 13.00 -37.69
C ILE A 13 4.69 13.50 -38.99
N THR A 14 3.93 13.60 -40.05
CA THR A 14 4.38 14.23 -41.29
C THR A 14 3.94 15.67 -41.30
N VAL A 15 4.91 16.58 -41.27
CA VAL A 15 4.69 18.02 -41.46
C VAL A 15 4.89 18.36 -42.94
N THR A 16 3.86 18.88 -43.57
CA THR A 16 3.93 19.33 -44.96
C THR A 16 4.05 20.83 -45.00
N TYR A 17 5.04 21.36 -45.69
CA TYR A 17 5.19 22.80 -45.89
C TYR A 17 5.45 23.15 -47.36
N PHE A 18 5.07 24.38 -47.74
CA PHE A 18 5.18 24.90 -49.08
C PHE A 18 6.27 25.97 -49.13
N PHE A 19 7.22 25.82 -50.04
CA PHE A 19 8.27 26.81 -50.23
C PHE A 19 8.69 26.89 -51.68
N LYS A 20 8.75 28.09 -52.24
CA LYS A 20 9.13 28.38 -53.64
C LYS A 20 8.41 27.51 -54.66
N GLY A 21 7.08 27.36 -54.54
CA GLY A 21 6.24 26.58 -55.46
C GLY A 21 6.41 25.04 -55.35
N LYS A 22 7.15 24.55 -54.34
CA LYS A 22 7.36 23.09 -54.11
C LYS A 22 6.83 22.71 -52.74
N THR A 23 6.29 21.49 -52.68
CA THR A 23 5.82 20.87 -51.43
C THR A 23 6.94 20.02 -50.84
N TYR A 24 7.16 20.16 -49.53
CA TYR A 24 8.13 19.34 -48.77
C TYR A 24 7.40 18.61 -47.66
N HIS A 25 7.87 17.41 -47.35
CA HIS A 25 7.36 16.57 -46.28
C HIS A 25 8.48 16.26 -45.30
N LEU A 26 8.29 16.66 -44.03
CA LEU A 26 9.20 16.37 -42.95
C LEU A 26 8.56 15.30 -42.06
N LYS A 27 9.20 14.14 -41.92
CA LYS A 27 8.77 13.09 -40.99
C LYS A 27 9.43 13.34 -39.64
N ILE A 28 8.61 13.61 -38.62
CA ILE A 28 9.04 13.82 -37.24
C ILE A 28 8.72 12.57 -36.42
N GLU A 29 9.69 12.05 -35.72
CA GLU A 29 9.52 10.97 -34.76
C GLU A 29 9.11 11.57 -33.39
N VAL A 30 7.99 11.10 -32.85
CA VAL A 30 7.52 11.46 -31.51
C VAL A 30 7.80 10.31 -30.58
N ILE A 31 8.70 10.52 -29.63
CA ILE A 31 9.09 9.53 -28.64
C ILE A 31 8.57 9.93 -27.26
N ASP A 32 8.13 8.94 -26.48
CA ASP A 32 7.81 9.13 -25.09
C ASP A 32 9.06 8.90 -24.23
N THR A 33 9.44 9.93 -23.47
CA THR A 33 10.60 9.89 -22.57
C THR A 33 10.19 9.97 -21.10
N LYS A 34 8.87 10.03 -20.81
CA LYS A 34 8.37 10.12 -19.45
C LYS A 34 8.19 8.73 -18.86
N LYS A 35 8.74 8.52 -17.67
CA LYS A 35 8.59 7.27 -16.93
C LYS A 35 7.25 7.21 -16.22
N PRO A 36 6.64 6.03 -16.07
CA PRO A 36 5.52 5.82 -15.16
C PRO A 36 5.87 6.25 -13.74
N THR A 37 4.90 6.74 -13.00
CA THR A 37 5.05 7.04 -11.58
C THR A 37 4.31 6.00 -10.76
N ILE A 38 4.93 5.53 -9.67
CA ILE A 38 4.33 4.57 -8.72
C ILE A 38 4.26 5.25 -7.36
N LYS A 39 3.08 5.23 -6.74
CA LYS A 39 2.86 5.74 -5.39
C LYS A 39 2.12 4.70 -4.54
N GLU A 40 2.37 4.74 -3.24
CA GLU A 40 1.65 3.98 -2.23
C GLU A 40 0.66 4.91 -1.52
N SER A 41 -0.58 4.48 -1.34
CA SER A 41 -1.62 5.23 -0.62
C SER A 41 -1.67 4.89 0.87
N GLU A 42 -1.22 3.68 1.26
CA GLU A 42 -1.26 3.19 2.63
C GLU A 42 -0.17 2.15 2.89
N SER A 43 0.35 2.09 4.11
CA SER A 43 1.29 1.04 4.52
C SER A 43 0.60 -0.33 4.56
N LEU A 44 1.32 -1.38 4.21
CA LEU A 44 0.77 -2.72 4.10
C LEU A 44 1.12 -3.56 5.34
N LYS A 45 0.08 -3.91 6.12
CA LYS A 45 0.17 -4.89 7.21
C LYS A 45 -0.71 -6.09 6.86
N ILE A 46 -0.16 -7.29 6.99
CA ILE A 46 -0.83 -8.56 6.65
C ILE A 46 -0.83 -9.44 7.90
N GLU A 47 -1.96 -10.05 8.23
CA GLU A 47 -2.00 -11.08 9.26
C GLU A 47 -1.39 -12.38 8.73
N LYS A 48 -0.57 -13.04 9.56
CA LYS A 48 0.06 -14.31 9.24
C LYS A 48 -0.97 -15.34 8.71
N GLY A 49 -0.67 -15.91 7.55
CA GLY A 49 -1.47 -16.95 6.91
C GLY A 49 -2.69 -16.47 6.13
N LYS A 50 -2.92 -15.14 6.04
CA LYS A 50 -3.98 -14.61 5.19
C LYS A 50 -3.46 -14.28 3.79
N SER A 51 -4.30 -14.53 2.79
CA SER A 51 -4.05 -14.04 1.43
C SER A 51 -4.26 -12.54 1.36
N TYR A 52 -3.49 -11.88 0.52
CA TYR A 52 -3.55 -10.44 0.35
C TYR A 52 -3.29 -10.04 -1.11
N ASP A 53 -4.04 -9.05 -1.58
CA ASP A 53 -3.77 -8.46 -2.90
C ASP A 53 -2.62 -7.44 -2.78
N LEU A 54 -1.46 -7.81 -3.30
CA LEU A 54 -0.27 -6.96 -3.29
C LEU A 54 -0.43 -5.70 -4.15
N LYS A 55 -1.40 -5.64 -5.05
CA LYS A 55 -1.70 -4.43 -5.86
C LYS A 55 -2.53 -3.41 -5.10
N LYS A 56 -3.21 -3.83 -4.03
CA LYS A 56 -4.04 -2.92 -3.23
C LYS A 56 -3.20 -1.77 -2.67
N GLY A 57 -3.69 -0.54 -2.85
CA GLY A 57 -3.01 0.67 -2.39
C GLY A 57 -1.81 1.10 -3.24
N ILE A 58 -1.54 0.45 -4.38
CA ILE A 58 -0.56 0.90 -5.36
C ILE A 58 -1.27 1.69 -6.45
N ILE A 59 -0.80 2.92 -6.68
CA ILE A 59 -1.32 3.83 -7.69
C ILE A 59 -0.23 4.05 -8.72
N ILE A 60 -0.52 3.72 -9.98
CA ILE A 60 0.39 3.92 -11.09
C ILE A 60 -0.22 4.94 -12.05
N LYS A 61 0.58 5.91 -12.46
CA LYS A 61 0.18 6.90 -13.46
C LYS A 61 1.26 7.01 -14.52
N ASP A 62 0.82 7.05 -15.76
CA ASP A 62 1.63 7.27 -16.92
C ASP A 62 0.91 8.21 -17.90
N ASN A 63 1.65 8.97 -18.71
CA ASN A 63 1.09 9.88 -19.70
C ASN A 63 0.37 9.14 -20.85
N SER A 64 0.80 7.93 -21.18
CA SER A 64 0.16 7.08 -22.19
C SER A 64 -1.03 6.29 -21.64
N ASN A 65 -1.21 6.24 -20.31
CA ASN A 65 -2.14 5.36 -19.60
C ASN A 65 -1.95 3.86 -19.91
N GLN A 66 -0.80 3.49 -20.44
CA GLN A 66 -0.47 2.10 -20.81
C GLN A 66 0.88 1.72 -20.20
N TYR A 67 0.86 0.70 -19.35
CA TYR A 67 2.06 0.19 -18.69
C TYR A 67 1.92 -1.30 -18.35
N ASN A 68 3.04 -1.97 -18.22
CA ASN A 68 3.14 -3.31 -17.67
C ASN A 68 3.68 -3.24 -16.24
N LEU A 69 2.98 -3.88 -15.30
CA LEU A 69 3.40 -3.97 -13.90
C LEU A 69 3.92 -5.37 -13.60
N THR A 70 5.15 -5.45 -13.11
CA THR A 70 5.75 -6.65 -12.53
C THR A 70 5.94 -6.44 -11.04
N ILE A 71 5.59 -7.45 -10.23
CA ILE A 71 5.77 -7.45 -8.78
C ILE A 71 6.78 -8.55 -8.45
N ASP A 72 7.88 -8.14 -7.86
CA ASP A 72 8.91 -9.04 -7.34
C ASP A 72 8.75 -9.10 -5.81
N THR A 73 8.37 -10.26 -5.34
CA THR A 73 8.10 -10.51 -3.92
C THR A 73 9.34 -10.89 -3.13
N ASN A 74 10.45 -11.18 -3.82
CA ASN A 74 11.71 -11.58 -3.19
C ASN A 74 11.48 -12.64 -2.09
N ASP A 75 11.93 -12.39 -0.86
CA ASP A 75 11.82 -13.29 0.29
C ASP A 75 10.47 -13.19 1.03
N PHE A 76 9.49 -12.49 0.48
CA PHE A 76 8.20 -12.28 1.15
C PHE A 76 7.49 -13.61 1.41
N ASN A 77 7.24 -13.87 2.70
CA ASN A 77 6.52 -15.03 3.16
C ASN A 77 5.34 -14.62 4.07
N PRO A 78 4.09 -14.72 3.61
CA PRO A 78 2.92 -14.34 4.41
C PRO A 78 2.67 -15.26 5.62
N ASN A 79 3.34 -16.41 5.68
CA ASN A 79 3.25 -17.34 6.79
C ASN A 79 4.32 -17.14 7.87
N GLN A 80 5.18 -16.16 7.71
CA GLN A 80 6.24 -15.83 8.66
C GLN A 80 6.14 -14.39 9.11
N ILE A 81 6.05 -14.16 10.43
CA ILE A 81 6.05 -12.82 11.02
C ILE A 81 7.37 -12.13 10.71
N GLY A 82 7.30 -10.89 10.24
CA GLY A 82 8.50 -10.12 9.87
C GLY A 82 8.21 -8.89 9.04
N ASN A 83 9.28 -8.21 8.69
CA ASN A 83 9.26 -7.06 7.78
C ASN A 83 9.91 -7.47 6.46
N TYR A 84 9.22 -7.22 5.37
CA TYR A 84 9.61 -7.60 4.02
C TYR A 84 9.64 -6.37 3.12
N THR A 85 10.35 -6.49 2.00
CA THR A 85 10.35 -5.48 0.95
C THR A 85 9.88 -6.12 -0.35
N ILE A 86 8.87 -5.54 -0.97
CA ILE A 86 8.35 -5.94 -2.28
C ILE A 86 8.72 -4.86 -3.29
N TYR A 87 9.13 -5.27 -4.49
CA TYR A 87 9.51 -4.37 -5.56
C TYR A 87 8.44 -4.37 -6.64
N TYR A 88 7.97 -3.18 -6.99
CA TYR A 88 7.02 -2.94 -8.08
C TYR A 88 7.77 -2.27 -9.22
N LYS A 89 7.70 -2.86 -10.40
CA LYS A 89 8.36 -2.38 -11.59
C LYS A 89 7.33 -2.10 -12.66
N ALA A 90 7.17 -0.84 -13.02
CA ALA A 90 6.30 -0.41 -14.11
C ALA A 90 7.13 -0.01 -15.32
N ASN A 91 6.76 -0.55 -16.48
CA ASN A 91 7.32 -0.20 -17.78
C ASN A 91 6.19 0.32 -18.65
N ASP A 92 6.38 1.47 -19.28
CA ASP A 92 5.50 1.92 -20.36
C ASP A 92 5.80 1.20 -21.69
N LEU A 93 5.07 1.56 -22.74
CA LEU A 93 5.27 0.97 -24.07
C LEU A 93 6.53 1.48 -24.78
N SER A 94 7.11 2.58 -24.30
CA SER A 94 8.35 3.16 -24.81
C SER A 94 9.59 2.68 -24.05
N ASN A 95 9.43 1.66 -23.19
CA ASN A 95 10.45 1.09 -22.31
C ASN A 95 11.00 2.03 -21.22
N ASN A 96 10.29 3.13 -20.91
CA ASN A 96 10.64 3.88 -19.74
C ASN A 96 10.20 3.13 -18.49
N GLN A 97 11.10 3.02 -17.51
CA GLN A 97 10.90 2.15 -16.35
C GLN A 97 10.99 2.91 -15.04
N THR A 98 10.13 2.54 -14.10
CA THR A 98 10.19 2.97 -12.70
C THR A 98 10.11 1.75 -11.78
N THR A 99 10.94 1.76 -10.74
CA THR A 99 10.90 0.76 -9.67
C THR A 99 10.55 1.44 -8.35
N PHE A 100 9.62 0.84 -7.61
CA PHE A 100 9.16 1.30 -6.31
C PHE A 100 9.33 0.19 -5.27
N LYS A 101 9.79 0.55 -4.07
CA LYS A 101 9.99 -0.37 -2.94
C LYS A 101 8.87 -0.16 -1.93
N ARG A 102 8.11 -1.21 -1.63
CA ARG A 102 7.07 -1.22 -0.61
C ARG A 102 7.51 -2.03 0.59
N LYS A 103 7.39 -1.45 1.78
CA LYS A 103 7.56 -2.19 3.03
C LYS A 103 6.26 -2.91 3.39
N VAL A 104 6.36 -4.19 3.71
CA VAL A 104 5.25 -5.04 4.12
C VAL A 104 5.58 -5.65 5.48
N THR A 105 4.65 -5.55 6.42
CA THR A 105 4.79 -6.17 7.74
C THR A 105 3.80 -7.31 7.88
N VAL A 106 4.30 -8.53 8.12
CA VAL A 106 3.47 -9.67 8.51
C VAL A 106 3.39 -9.70 10.03
N VAL A 107 2.18 -9.59 10.56
CA VAL A 107 1.91 -9.56 12.00
C VAL A 107 1.24 -10.86 12.46
N LYS A 108 1.31 -11.12 13.76
CA LYS A 108 0.56 -12.23 14.36
C LYS A 108 -0.95 -12.01 14.11
N LYS A 109 -1.67 -13.09 13.82
CA LYS A 109 -3.14 -13.04 13.77
C LYS A 109 -3.66 -12.51 15.10
N ILE A 110 -4.46 -11.45 15.04
CA ILE A 110 -5.16 -10.95 16.21
C ILE A 110 -6.35 -11.87 16.44
N GLU A 111 -6.26 -12.71 17.46
CA GLU A 111 -7.41 -13.50 17.91
C GLU A 111 -8.24 -12.62 18.82
N ILE A 112 -9.35 -12.12 18.27
CA ILE A 112 -10.33 -11.39 19.06
C ILE A 112 -11.23 -12.44 19.72
N GLY A 113 -11.27 -12.42 21.05
CA GLY A 113 -12.24 -13.22 21.82
C GLY A 113 -11.92 -14.71 21.91
N THR A 114 -10.67 -15.08 22.18
CA THR A 114 -10.40 -16.46 22.58
C THR A 114 -11.03 -16.71 23.95
N HIS A 115 -12.00 -17.62 23.97
CA HIS A 115 -12.46 -18.22 25.24
C HIS A 115 -11.30 -19.02 25.82
N ILE A 116 -10.79 -18.58 26.97
CA ILE A 116 -9.77 -19.33 27.71
C ILE A 116 -10.51 -20.30 28.62
N GLU A 117 -10.51 -21.58 28.28
CA GLU A 117 -10.93 -22.60 29.23
C GLU A 117 -9.94 -22.62 30.39
N SER A 118 -10.44 -22.34 31.58
CA SER A 118 -9.64 -22.32 32.80
C SER A 118 -10.45 -22.92 33.94
N ASN A 119 -9.79 -23.75 34.71
CA ASN A 119 -10.37 -24.27 35.98
C ASN A 119 -10.43 -23.21 37.08
N LYS A 120 -9.98 -21.99 36.79
CA LYS A 120 -10.04 -20.82 37.70
C LYS A 120 -11.20 -19.90 37.28
N LYS A 121 -11.85 -19.30 38.26
CA LYS A 121 -12.83 -18.24 38.00
C LYS A 121 -12.12 -17.08 37.31
N ILE A 122 -12.56 -16.71 36.09
CA ILE A 122 -12.02 -15.60 35.31
C ILE A 122 -13.10 -14.51 35.23
N VAL A 123 -12.70 -13.28 35.48
CA VAL A 123 -13.53 -12.09 35.30
C VAL A 123 -12.90 -11.22 34.22
N TYR A 124 -13.71 -10.81 33.24
CA TYR A 124 -13.34 -9.85 32.23
C TYR A 124 -13.86 -8.49 32.63
N LEU A 125 -12.97 -7.51 32.77
CA LEU A 125 -13.32 -6.12 33.09
C LEU A 125 -13.42 -5.35 31.77
N THR A 126 -14.55 -4.67 31.56
CA THR A 126 -14.77 -3.76 30.43
C THR A 126 -15.19 -2.39 30.93
N PHE A 127 -14.76 -1.35 30.25
CA PHE A 127 -15.15 0.04 30.52
C PHE A 127 -15.57 0.67 29.19
N ASP A 128 -16.79 1.15 29.14
CA ASP A 128 -17.41 1.72 27.95
C ASP A 128 -17.45 3.26 28.03
N ASP A 129 -17.66 3.91 26.90
CA ASP A 129 -17.90 5.36 26.78
C ASP A 129 -16.78 6.29 27.31
N GLY A 130 -15.57 5.76 27.42
CA GLY A 130 -14.39 6.57 27.78
C GLY A 130 -13.74 7.28 26.60
N PRO A 131 -12.67 8.07 26.85
CA PRO A 131 -12.10 8.39 28.16
C PRO A 131 -12.91 9.42 28.97
N SER A 132 -12.77 9.36 30.30
CA SER A 132 -13.38 10.28 31.24
C SER A 132 -12.37 10.68 32.31
N GLN A 133 -12.75 11.63 33.21
CA GLN A 133 -11.90 12.04 34.34
C GLN A 133 -11.52 10.89 35.27
N ASN A 134 -12.29 9.80 35.27
CA ASN A 134 -12.02 8.61 36.07
C ASN A 134 -11.06 7.63 35.42
N THR A 135 -10.78 7.76 34.10
CA THR A 135 -9.95 6.81 33.35
C THR A 135 -8.55 6.66 33.96
N ASP A 136 -7.89 7.77 34.32
CA ASP A 136 -6.57 7.73 34.96
C ASP A 136 -6.58 7.04 36.31
N ARG A 137 -7.63 7.22 37.12
CA ARG A 137 -7.77 6.54 38.40
C ARG A 137 -7.92 5.03 38.21
N ILE A 138 -8.73 4.62 37.24
CA ILE A 138 -8.95 3.21 36.89
C ILE A 138 -7.65 2.58 36.40
N LEU A 139 -6.91 3.24 35.51
CA LEU A 139 -5.62 2.76 35.01
C LEU A 139 -4.59 2.59 36.12
N LYS A 140 -4.53 3.52 37.07
CA LYS A 140 -3.65 3.41 38.26
C LYS A 140 -4.02 2.20 39.13
N ILE A 141 -5.31 1.93 39.35
CA ILE A 141 -5.77 0.77 40.13
C ILE A 141 -5.43 -0.52 39.39
N LEU A 142 -5.74 -0.62 38.10
CA LEU A 142 -5.41 -1.78 37.28
C LEU A 142 -3.90 -2.09 37.31
N LYS A 143 -3.08 -1.04 37.18
CA LYS A 143 -1.61 -1.17 37.31
C LYS A 143 -1.18 -1.68 38.65
N LYS A 144 -1.76 -1.12 39.76
CA LYS A 144 -1.43 -1.52 41.15
C LYS A 144 -1.72 -3.01 41.38
N TYR A 145 -2.80 -3.54 40.82
CA TYR A 145 -3.20 -4.92 41.03
C TYR A 145 -2.79 -5.86 39.86
N ASN A 146 -1.97 -5.38 38.92
CA ASN A 146 -1.59 -6.10 37.71
C ASN A 146 -2.80 -6.72 36.97
N ALA A 147 -3.94 -6.02 37.02
CA ALA A 147 -5.18 -6.44 36.37
C ALA A 147 -5.27 -5.89 34.94
N LYS A 148 -5.91 -6.66 34.04
CA LYS A 148 -6.14 -6.26 32.66
C LYS A 148 -7.61 -5.89 32.48
N ALA A 149 -7.89 -4.93 31.60
CA ALA A 149 -9.23 -4.55 31.22
C ALA A 149 -9.28 -4.17 29.75
N THR A 150 -10.47 -4.16 29.18
CA THR A 150 -10.77 -3.65 27.84
C THR A 150 -11.50 -2.32 27.99
N PHE A 151 -11.05 -1.30 27.25
CA PHE A 151 -11.70 0.00 27.19
C PHE A 151 -12.31 0.19 25.79
N PHE A 152 -13.61 0.46 25.76
CA PHE A 152 -14.31 0.87 24.54
C PHE A 152 -14.49 2.38 24.61
N VAL A 153 -13.78 3.08 23.73
CA VAL A 153 -13.69 4.55 23.76
C VAL A 153 -14.52 5.17 22.64
N THR A 154 -15.19 6.27 22.95
CA THR A 154 -15.94 7.05 21.95
C THR A 154 -15.05 8.15 21.39
N GLY A 155 -15.07 8.37 20.06
CA GLY A 155 -14.21 9.34 19.40
C GLY A 155 -14.52 10.82 19.73
N CYS A 156 -15.64 11.09 20.44
CA CYS A 156 -16.04 12.46 20.79
C CYS A 156 -15.37 13.02 22.05
N SER A 157 -14.58 12.23 22.78
CA SER A 157 -14.05 12.59 24.10
C SER A 157 -12.57 12.94 24.12
N PHE A 158 -11.92 13.10 22.98
CA PHE A 158 -10.54 13.59 22.91
C PHE A 158 -10.55 15.13 22.78
N PRO A 159 -10.31 15.89 23.85
CA PRO A 159 -9.85 17.27 23.68
C PRO A 159 -8.52 17.17 22.91
N SER A 160 -8.33 18.02 21.93
CA SER A 160 -7.12 18.14 21.14
C SER A 160 -5.89 18.29 22.07
N LEU A 161 -5.17 17.21 22.30
CA LEU A 161 -3.87 17.18 23.00
C LEU A 161 -2.73 17.28 21.98
N TYR A 162 -2.85 18.24 21.04
CA TYR A 162 -1.72 18.63 20.21
C TYR A 162 -1.60 20.15 20.26
N HIS A 163 -0.81 20.62 21.20
CA HIS A 163 -0.06 21.86 21.12
C HIS A 163 1.41 21.51 21.20
#